data_bd0c4e986f2ba387a638ff0bf6db21c6
#
_entry.id   bd0c4e986f2ba387a638ff0bf6db21c6
#
_cell.length_a   1.000
_cell.length_b   1.000
_cell.length_c   1.000
_cell.angle_alpha   90.00
_cell.angle_beta   90.00
_cell.angle_gamma   90.00
#
_symmetry.space_group_name_H-M   'P 1'
#
loop_
_entity.id
_entity.type
_entity.pdbx_description
1 polymer ?
#
loop_
_entity_poly.entity_id
_entity_poly.type
_entity_poly.pdbx_seq_one_letter_code
_entity_poly.pdbx_strand_id
1 'polypeptide(L)'
;AEGWLRDQLQRQADGLTGHLDSVYPEVMGPRNGWLGGDGDVWERGPYWIDGLLPLAYILGDERLIEKTRPWVEWALGSRQPDGYFGPAEDRPFESPAIQRDNARDWWPKMVMLKVLQQYYSATGDERVIELMSAYFRYQLRELPKTPLGHWTFWGEQRGGDNLGIVYWLYNITGDEFLLELGDLIHRQTFDWTGILAGGEVIPTPFSLHCVNLAQGIKEPVVYYQRSNDPAHVAAVKKGFEDIRRYIGLPTGLYGGDEALHGAAPTQGSELCTAVEMMYSLEEMAEITGDVQFADHLERVAFNALPTQATDAYDARQYYQQVNQVMITDHRRNFEQSHDGTDILYGLLTGYACCTSNMHQGWPKFTQNLWYATHDGGLAAMVYSPCNVTAEVAGGVRVTIAERTQYPFDEQIRFEIRIDGRKVKTAEFPLRLRIPGWCEGATVA
;
A
#
# COMPACT_ATOMS: atom_id res chain seq x y z
N ALA A 1 11.58 7.93 -11.32
CA ALA A 1 10.48 8.48 -12.12
C ALA A 1 10.98 9.59 -13.06
N GLU A 2 10.35 9.73 -14.20
CA GLU A 2 10.62 10.76 -15.22
C GLU A 2 9.30 11.35 -15.73
N GLY A 3 9.35 12.41 -16.55
CA GLY A 3 8.18 12.98 -17.22
C GLY A 3 7.00 13.24 -16.30
N TRP A 4 5.79 12.94 -16.77
CA TRP A 4 4.55 13.20 -16.03
C TRP A 4 4.50 12.52 -14.65
N LEU A 5 5.12 11.33 -14.50
CA LEU A 5 5.14 10.62 -13.22
C LEU A 5 6.01 11.37 -12.20
N ARG A 6 7.16 11.91 -12.62
CA ARG A 6 7.98 12.76 -11.76
C ARG A 6 7.23 14.03 -11.36
N ASP A 7 6.52 14.66 -12.31
CA ASP A 7 5.73 15.86 -12.04
C ASP A 7 4.61 15.56 -11.02
N GLN A 8 3.98 14.38 -11.11
CA GLN A 8 2.97 13.94 -10.14
C GLN A 8 3.55 13.73 -8.74
N LEU A 9 4.71 13.09 -8.64
CA LEU A 9 5.41 12.93 -7.36
C LEU A 9 5.85 14.28 -6.78
N GLN A 10 6.30 15.21 -7.63
CA GLN A 10 6.67 16.56 -7.19
C GLN A 10 5.47 17.33 -6.64
N ARG A 11 4.30 17.28 -7.31
CA ARG A 11 3.05 17.88 -6.81
C ARG A 11 2.69 17.31 -5.44
N GLN A 12 2.89 16.01 -5.24
CA GLN A 12 2.69 15.36 -3.94
C GLN A 12 3.65 15.89 -2.87
N ALA A 13 4.92 16.07 -3.23
CA ALA A 13 5.96 16.61 -2.35
C ALA A 13 5.71 18.07 -1.97
N ASP A 14 5.21 18.88 -2.92
CA ASP A 14 4.88 20.28 -2.71
C ASP A 14 3.50 20.46 -2.05
N GLY A 15 2.62 19.47 -2.13
CA GLY A 15 1.30 19.43 -1.52
C GLY A 15 1.27 18.77 -0.15
N LEU A 16 0.14 18.10 0.15
CA LEU A 16 -0.13 17.54 1.48
C LEU A 16 0.92 16.53 1.93
N THR A 17 1.46 15.70 1.03
CA THR A 17 2.44 14.69 1.46
C THR A 17 3.67 15.33 2.10
N GLY A 18 4.21 16.39 1.49
CA GLY A 18 5.38 17.07 2.04
C GLY A 18 5.10 18.01 3.22
N HIS A 19 3.82 18.33 3.50
CA HIS A 19 3.44 19.40 4.42
C HIS A 19 2.36 19.01 5.45
N LEU A 20 1.99 17.73 5.56
CA LEU A 20 0.89 17.31 6.41
C LEU A 20 1.14 17.63 7.89
N ASP A 21 2.36 17.58 8.35
CA ASP A 21 2.77 17.97 9.70
C ASP A 21 2.49 19.45 10.03
N SER A 22 2.51 20.32 9.02
CA SER A 22 2.24 21.76 9.22
C SER A 22 0.76 22.12 9.09
N VAL A 23 -0.01 21.36 8.30
CA VAL A 23 -1.45 21.61 8.09
C VAL A 23 -2.35 20.75 8.99
N TYR A 24 -1.82 19.65 9.56
CA TYR A 24 -2.51 18.79 10.51
C TYR A 24 -1.62 18.48 11.73
N PRO A 25 -1.10 19.52 12.42
CA PRO A 25 -0.09 19.36 13.47
C PRO A 25 -0.59 18.61 14.72
N GLU A 26 -1.89 18.58 14.97
CA GLU A 26 -2.48 17.86 16.11
C GLU A 26 -2.21 16.35 16.06
N VAL A 27 -2.18 15.80 14.84
CA VAL A 27 -1.97 14.36 14.60
C VAL A 27 -0.57 14.07 14.05
N MET A 28 -0.06 14.91 13.15
CA MET A 28 1.22 14.67 12.46
C MET A 28 2.40 15.47 13.08
N GLY A 29 2.13 16.29 14.08
CA GLY A 29 3.17 17.09 14.76
C GLY A 29 3.88 16.33 15.90
N PRO A 30 4.71 17.06 16.68
CA PRO A 30 5.56 16.46 17.72
C PRO A 30 4.80 15.76 18.85
N ARG A 31 3.49 16.03 18.98
CA ARG A 31 2.64 15.32 19.96
C ARG A 31 2.30 13.89 19.54
N ASN A 32 2.54 13.49 18.28
CA ASN A 32 2.24 12.13 17.87
C ASN A 32 3.00 11.10 18.71
N GLY A 33 2.31 10.03 19.10
CA GLY A 33 2.89 8.97 19.93
C GLY A 33 4.01 8.21 19.23
N TRP A 34 4.03 8.16 17.90
CA TRP A 34 5.13 7.61 17.10
C TRP A 34 6.34 8.56 16.98
N LEU A 35 6.28 9.72 17.64
CA LEU A 35 7.39 10.62 17.91
C LEU A 35 7.71 10.74 19.40
N GLY A 36 7.08 9.88 20.24
CA GLY A 36 7.23 9.91 21.67
C GLY A 36 6.33 10.94 22.38
N GLY A 37 5.40 11.56 21.66
CA GLY A 37 4.45 12.51 22.19
C GLY A 37 3.27 11.86 22.92
N ASP A 38 2.35 12.71 23.37
CA ASP A 38 1.16 12.34 24.15
C ASP A 38 -0.14 12.36 23.33
N GLY A 39 -0.05 12.56 22.01
CA GLY A 39 -1.18 12.66 21.08
C GLY A 39 -1.57 11.34 20.44
N ASP A 40 -1.83 11.36 19.13
CA ASP A 40 -2.26 10.21 18.34
C ASP A 40 -1.27 9.04 18.44
N VAL A 41 -1.76 7.85 18.78
CA VAL A 41 -0.92 6.65 19.00
C VAL A 41 -1.22 5.54 18.00
N TRP A 42 -2.19 5.74 17.08
CA TRP A 42 -2.69 4.66 16.25
C TRP A 42 -2.14 4.72 14.82
N GLU A 43 -2.97 4.58 13.77
CA GLU A 43 -2.52 4.33 12.39
C GLU A 43 -2.11 5.58 11.59
N ARG A 44 -2.56 6.78 11.98
CA ARG A 44 -2.48 7.97 11.10
C ARG A 44 -1.06 8.44 10.84
N GLY A 45 -0.23 8.50 11.88
CA GLY A 45 1.19 8.81 11.72
C GLY A 45 1.91 7.82 10.82
N PRO A 46 1.86 6.50 11.13
CA PRO A 46 2.41 5.45 10.27
C PRO A 46 1.94 5.52 8.81
N TYR A 47 0.66 5.74 8.56
CA TYR A 47 0.11 5.88 7.20
C TYR A 47 0.74 7.03 6.42
N TRP A 48 0.88 8.18 7.05
CA TRP A 48 1.51 9.31 6.37
C TRP A 48 2.96 9.00 5.99
N ILE A 49 3.72 8.41 6.92
CA ILE A 49 5.12 8.08 6.69
C ILE A 49 5.28 6.94 5.69
N ASP A 50 4.33 6.00 5.60
CA ASP A 50 4.30 4.93 4.61
C ASP A 50 4.21 5.45 3.16
N GLY A 51 3.75 6.69 2.99
CA GLY A 51 3.77 7.40 1.70
C GLY A 51 4.89 8.44 1.56
N LEU A 52 5.18 9.19 2.62
CA LEU A 52 6.20 10.24 2.60
C LEU A 52 7.61 9.68 2.41
N LEU A 53 7.94 8.59 3.10
CA LEU A 53 9.28 8.01 3.04
C LEU A 53 9.66 7.55 1.62
N PRO A 54 8.88 6.70 0.94
CA PRO A 54 9.21 6.31 -0.42
C PRO A 54 9.23 7.51 -1.38
N LEU A 55 8.33 8.48 -1.23
CA LEU A 55 8.34 9.70 -2.03
C LEU A 55 9.67 10.45 -1.90
N ALA A 56 10.15 10.63 -0.67
CA ALA A 56 11.38 11.34 -0.36
C ALA A 56 12.60 10.69 -1.04
N TYR A 57 12.72 9.37 -0.92
CA TYR A 57 13.85 8.63 -1.51
C TYR A 57 13.76 8.51 -3.03
N ILE A 58 12.56 8.35 -3.62
CA ILE A 58 12.38 8.33 -5.08
C ILE A 58 12.77 9.66 -5.71
N LEU A 59 12.40 10.77 -5.08
CA LEU A 59 12.75 12.10 -5.55
C LEU A 59 14.19 12.50 -5.24
N GLY A 60 14.82 11.87 -4.24
CA GLY A 60 16.09 12.29 -3.67
C GLY A 60 15.98 13.68 -2.99
N ASP A 61 14.82 13.96 -2.37
CA ASP A 61 14.56 15.22 -1.69
C ASP A 61 15.05 15.15 -0.24
N GLU A 62 16.24 15.71 0.01
CA GLU A 62 16.88 15.71 1.34
C GLU A 62 15.97 16.34 2.42
N ARG A 63 15.20 17.36 2.08
CA ARG A 63 14.26 17.99 3.03
C ARG A 63 13.18 17.01 3.50
N LEU A 64 12.66 16.20 2.59
CA LEU A 64 11.66 15.19 2.93
C LEU A 64 12.30 13.98 3.63
N ILE A 65 13.50 13.58 3.24
CA ILE A 65 14.28 12.53 3.93
C ILE A 65 14.49 12.93 5.39
N GLU A 66 14.97 14.14 5.65
CA GLU A 66 15.14 14.66 7.01
C GLU A 66 13.82 14.71 7.79
N LYS A 67 12.70 14.97 7.13
CA LYS A 67 11.37 14.96 7.76
C LYS A 67 10.93 13.56 8.20
N THR A 68 11.31 12.51 7.50
CA THR A 68 10.98 11.12 7.88
C THR A 68 11.86 10.59 9.02
N ARG A 69 13.07 11.12 9.17
CA ARG A 69 14.08 10.63 10.13
C ARG A 69 13.59 10.52 11.57
N PRO A 70 12.93 11.53 12.18
CA PRO A 70 12.44 11.42 13.56
C PRO A 70 11.49 10.24 13.79
N TRP A 71 10.65 9.92 12.81
CA TRP A 71 9.70 8.82 12.89
C TRP A 71 10.40 7.46 12.89
N VAL A 72 11.36 7.28 11.99
CA VAL A 72 12.17 6.06 11.91
C VAL A 72 13.03 5.90 13.16
N GLU A 73 13.74 6.93 13.56
CA GLU A 73 14.63 6.87 14.74
C GLU A 73 13.83 6.62 16.03
N TRP A 74 12.65 7.23 16.17
CA TRP A 74 11.80 6.95 17.31
C TRP A 74 11.29 5.51 17.31
N ALA A 75 10.82 5.01 16.16
CA ALA A 75 10.36 3.62 16.03
C ALA A 75 11.47 2.63 16.41
N LEU A 76 12.69 2.84 15.87
CA LEU A 76 13.87 2.02 16.17
C LEU A 76 14.25 2.10 17.66
N GLY A 77 14.22 3.31 18.25
CA GLY A 77 14.56 3.56 19.64
C GLY A 77 13.49 3.10 20.65
N SER A 78 12.24 2.88 20.22
CA SER A 78 11.13 2.49 21.08
C SER A 78 11.15 1.01 21.47
N ARG A 79 12.06 0.21 20.91
CA ARG A 79 12.16 -1.22 21.19
C ARG A 79 12.39 -1.49 22.68
N GLN A 80 11.52 -2.30 23.25
CA GLN A 80 11.58 -2.75 24.65
C GLN A 80 12.42 -4.03 24.78
N PRO A 81 12.87 -4.38 25.99
CA PRO A 81 13.67 -5.59 26.23
C PRO A 81 12.98 -6.90 25.82
N ASP A 82 11.64 -6.93 25.86
CA ASP A 82 10.83 -8.10 25.45
C ASP A 82 10.63 -8.22 23.92
N GLY A 83 11.08 -7.21 23.16
CA GLY A 83 10.98 -7.12 21.71
C GLY A 83 9.84 -6.26 21.20
N TYR A 84 8.92 -5.79 22.06
CA TYR A 84 7.86 -4.84 21.65
C TYR A 84 8.46 -3.52 21.13
N PHE A 85 7.76 -2.86 20.20
CA PHE A 85 8.10 -1.51 19.72
C PHE A 85 6.85 -0.67 19.45
N GLY A 86 7.03 0.63 19.41
CA GLY A 86 5.95 1.59 19.16
C GLY A 86 5.25 2.08 20.44
N PRO A 87 4.21 2.90 20.31
CA PRO A 87 3.41 3.37 21.45
C PRO A 87 2.84 2.19 22.24
N ALA A 88 2.90 2.25 23.56
CA ALA A 88 2.57 1.14 24.45
C ALA A 88 1.47 1.46 25.47
N GLU A 89 1.14 2.74 25.65
CA GLU A 89 0.20 3.21 26.65
C GLU A 89 -0.91 4.02 26.01
N ASP A 90 -2.14 3.68 26.36
CA ASP A 90 -3.32 4.48 26.04
C ASP A 90 -3.28 5.81 26.79
N ARG A 91 -3.85 6.84 26.19
CA ARG A 91 -3.93 8.17 26.75
C ARG A 91 -5.39 8.55 27.03
N PRO A 92 -5.65 9.45 27.98
CA PRO A 92 -7.01 9.96 28.19
C PRO A 92 -7.58 10.58 26.92
N PHE A 93 -8.87 10.38 26.69
CA PHE A 93 -9.58 10.99 25.58
C PHE A 93 -9.46 12.51 25.62
N GLU A 94 -9.14 13.12 24.50
CA GLU A 94 -8.98 14.57 24.35
C GLU A 94 -9.92 15.14 23.27
N SER A 95 -9.92 14.52 22.10
CA SER A 95 -10.70 14.96 20.95
C SER A 95 -10.98 13.79 20.01
N PRO A 96 -12.14 13.73 19.36
CA PRO A 96 -12.40 12.71 18.34
C PRO A 96 -11.43 12.79 17.14
N ALA A 97 -10.73 13.93 16.97
CA ALA A 97 -9.71 14.07 15.93
C ALA A 97 -8.40 13.32 16.23
N ILE A 98 -8.19 12.85 17.46
CA ILE A 98 -6.96 12.23 17.94
C ILE A 98 -7.28 10.85 18.51
N GLN A 99 -6.65 9.79 17.95
CA GLN A 99 -6.80 8.41 18.44
C GLN A 99 -5.75 8.13 19.50
N ARG A 100 -6.17 8.09 20.77
CA ARG A 100 -5.30 7.95 21.95
C ARG A 100 -5.47 6.61 22.67
N ASP A 101 -6.31 5.75 22.16
CA ASP A 101 -6.59 4.40 22.65
C ASP A 101 -6.02 3.32 21.73
N ASN A 102 -6.07 2.08 22.14
CA ASN A 102 -5.56 0.93 21.41
C ASN A 102 -4.08 1.04 21.02
N ALA A 103 -3.25 1.70 21.86
CA ALA A 103 -1.83 1.91 21.59
C ALA A 103 -1.08 0.59 21.30
N ARG A 104 -1.52 -0.53 21.91
CA ARG A 104 -0.92 -1.87 21.71
C ARG A 104 -1.50 -2.66 20.54
N ASP A 105 -2.50 -2.13 19.82
CA ASP A 105 -3.10 -2.79 18.67
C ASP A 105 -2.02 -3.25 17.67
N TRP A 106 -2.20 -4.45 17.14
CA TRP A 106 -1.29 -5.01 16.14
C TRP A 106 -1.28 -4.20 14.84
N TRP A 107 -2.42 -3.62 14.47
CA TRP A 107 -2.59 -2.97 13.19
C TRP A 107 -1.62 -1.79 12.92
N PRO A 108 -1.47 -0.78 13.78
CA PRO A 108 -0.54 0.32 13.51
C PRO A 108 0.92 -0.12 13.39
N LYS A 109 1.28 -1.24 14.06
CA LYS A 109 2.63 -1.83 13.94
C LYS A 109 2.85 -2.41 12.56
N MET A 110 1.83 -3.05 11.95
CA MET A 110 1.91 -3.57 10.58
C MET A 110 2.24 -2.45 9.59
N VAL A 111 1.62 -1.29 9.74
CA VAL A 111 1.91 -0.12 8.90
C VAL A 111 3.33 0.40 9.12
N MET A 112 3.75 0.57 10.38
CA MET A 112 5.11 1.04 10.67
C MET A 112 6.17 0.03 10.22
N LEU A 113 5.90 -1.25 10.24
CA LEU A 113 6.80 -2.27 9.70
C LEU A 113 6.99 -2.12 8.19
N LYS A 114 5.95 -1.75 7.42
CA LYS A 114 6.09 -1.41 5.99
C LYS A 114 6.99 -0.18 5.80
N VAL A 115 6.85 0.83 6.64
CA VAL A 115 7.75 2.00 6.62
C VAL A 115 9.20 1.59 6.84
N LEU A 116 9.46 0.77 7.86
CA LEU A 116 10.80 0.30 8.18
C LEU A 116 11.39 -0.59 7.08
N GLN A 117 10.58 -1.44 6.44
CA GLN A 117 10.97 -2.23 5.26
C GLN A 117 11.46 -1.32 4.12
N GLN A 118 10.68 -0.28 3.79
CA GLN A 118 11.05 0.69 2.75
C GLN A 118 12.31 1.47 3.13
N TYR A 119 12.46 1.84 4.41
CA TYR A 119 13.65 2.50 4.91
C TYR A 119 14.91 1.63 4.77
N TYR A 120 14.81 0.34 5.14
CA TYR A 120 15.90 -0.62 4.94
C TYR A 120 16.27 -0.76 3.45
N SER A 121 15.26 -0.88 2.59
CA SER A 121 15.48 -1.00 1.14
C SER A 121 16.20 0.21 0.55
N ALA A 122 15.99 1.41 1.12
CA ALA A 122 16.62 2.65 0.68
C ALA A 122 18.03 2.86 1.27
N THR A 123 18.28 2.37 2.48
CA THR A 123 19.48 2.74 3.27
C THR A 123 20.40 1.58 3.63
N GLY A 124 19.87 0.36 3.71
CA GLY A 124 20.60 -0.80 4.23
C GLY A 124 20.85 -0.74 5.76
N ASP A 125 20.05 0.00 6.52
CA ASP A 125 20.22 0.14 7.96
C ASP A 125 19.86 -1.14 8.71
N GLU A 126 20.85 -1.90 9.13
CA GLU A 126 20.71 -3.21 9.79
C GLU A 126 19.92 -3.14 11.12
N ARG A 127 19.78 -1.97 11.74
CA ARG A 127 18.96 -1.80 12.95
C ARG A 127 17.50 -2.19 12.71
N VAL A 128 17.04 -2.05 11.46
CA VAL A 128 15.69 -2.49 11.06
C VAL A 128 15.55 -4.01 11.19
N ILE A 129 16.52 -4.76 10.68
CA ILE A 129 16.51 -6.24 10.76
C ILE A 129 16.55 -6.69 12.22
N GLU A 130 17.39 -6.05 13.05
CA GLU A 130 17.47 -6.34 14.49
C GLU A 130 16.16 -6.06 15.21
N LEU A 131 15.51 -4.92 14.93
CA LEU A 131 14.22 -4.56 15.53
C LEU A 131 13.14 -5.55 15.10
N MET A 132 13.00 -5.80 13.79
CA MET A 132 11.96 -6.69 13.27
C MET A 132 12.13 -8.11 13.77
N SER A 133 13.35 -8.64 13.82
CA SER A 133 13.61 -9.98 14.37
C SER A 133 13.21 -10.08 15.83
N ALA A 134 13.50 -9.06 16.64
CA ALA A 134 13.09 -9.02 18.04
C ALA A 134 11.57 -8.89 18.19
N TYR A 135 10.94 -8.03 17.40
CA TYR A 135 9.50 -7.81 17.44
C TYR A 135 8.71 -9.05 16.97
N PHE A 136 9.14 -9.72 15.92
CA PHE A 136 8.45 -10.93 15.46
C PHE A 136 8.59 -12.11 16.43
N ARG A 137 9.70 -12.19 17.20
CA ARG A 137 9.79 -13.13 18.34
C ARG A 137 8.83 -12.76 19.47
N TYR A 138 8.66 -11.46 19.74
CA TYR A 138 7.63 -10.96 20.64
C TYR A 138 6.23 -11.34 20.14
N GLN A 139 5.93 -11.07 18.86
CA GLN A 139 4.63 -11.35 18.26
C GLN A 139 4.29 -12.84 18.29
N LEU A 140 5.24 -13.74 17.94
CA LEU A 140 5.04 -15.18 18.01
C LEU A 140 4.66 -15.64 19.42
N ARG A 141 5.26 -15.08 20.46
CA ARG A 141 5.01 -15.41 21.85
C ARG A 141 3.68 -14.85 22.35
N GLU A 142 3.27 -13.67 21.89
CA GLU A 142 2.09 -12.97 22.44
C GLU A 142 0.80 -13.24 21.66
N LEU A 143 0.84 -13.52 20.35
CA LEU A 143 -0.35 -13.82 19.53
C LEU A 143 -1.25 -14.95 20.10
N PRO A 144 -0.73 -16.02 20.73
CA PRO A 144 -1.59 -17.02 21.36
C PRO A 144 -2.40 -16.50 22.54
N LYS A 145 -1.97 -15.41 23.19
CA LYS A 145 -2.62 -14.77 24.34
C LYS A 145 -3.48 -13.58 23.93
N THR A 146 -3.02 -12.85 22.96
CA THR A 146 -3.63 -11.63 22.41
C THR A 146 -3.74 -11.76 20.89
N PRO A 147 -4.77 -12.48 20.37
CA PRO A 147 -4.94 -12.70 18.94
C PRO A 147 -5.00 -11.40 18.13
N LEU A 148 -4.85 -11.51 16.81
CA LEU A 148 -4.86 -10.34 15.90
C LEU A 148 -6.09 -9.44 16.07
N GLY A 149 -7.26 -10.00 16.33
CA GLY A 149 -8.51 -9.27 16.59
C GLY A 149 -8.72 -8.83 18.05
N HIS A 150 -7.69 -8.92 18.93
CA HIS A 150 -7.86 -8.67 20.37
C HIS A 150 -8.27 -7.23 20.69
N TRP A 151 -7.64 -6.24 20.09
CA TRP A 151 -7.95 -4.80 20.34
C TRP A 151 -8.98 -4.28 19.36
N THR A 152 -8.72 -4.49 18.06
CA THR A 152 -9.65 -4.14 17.00
C THR A 152 -9.67 -5.25 15.93
N PHE A 153 -10.76 -5.33 15.20
CA PHE A 153 -10.86 -6.28 14.07
C PHE A 153 -9.94 -5.91 12.88
N TRP A 154 -9.33 -4.73 12.90
CA TRP A 154 -8.39 -4.32 11.84
C TRP A 154 -7.19 -5.26 11.75
N GLY A 155 -6.57 -5.63 12.86
CA GLY A 155 -5.44 -6.56 12.87
C GLY A 155 -5.78 -7.92 12.27
N GLU A 156 -6.96 -8.46 12.59
CA GLU A 156 -7.46 -9.73 12.05
C GLU A 156 -7.76 -9.64 10.55
N GLN A 157 -8.46 -8.60 10.11
CA GLN A 157 -8.84 -8.49 8.70
C GLN A 157 -7.70 -8.08 7.78
N ARG A 158 -6.67 -7.41 8.33
CA ARG A 158 -5.51 -6.90 7.59
C ARG A 158 -4.22 -7.69 7.83
N GLY A 159 -4.33 -8.92 8.33
CA GLY A 159 -3.18 -9.78 8.64
C GLY A 159 -2.22 -10.02 7.48
N GLY A 160 -2.68 -9.88 6.24
CA GLY A 160 -1.86 -9.96 5.03
C GLY A 160 -0.72 -8.92 4.99
N ASP A 161 -0.93 -7.72 5.55
CA ASP A 161 0.12 -6.70 5.67
C ASP A 161 1.25 -7.18 6.61
N ASN A 162 0.87 -7.79 7.75
CA ASN A 162 1.85 -8.37 8.67
C ASN A 162 2.62 -9.54 8.04
N LEU A 163 1.88 -10.42 7.37
CA LEU A 163 2.41 -11.64 6.77
C LEU A 163 3.44 -11.34 5.67
N GLY A 164 3.18 -10.32 4.83
CA GLY A 164 4.11 -9.88 3.79
C GLY A 164 5.47 -9.48 4.38
N ILE A 165 5.48 -8.71 5.46
CA ILE A 165 6.73 -8.28 6.11
C ILE A 165 7.44 -9.46 6.82
N VAL A 166 6.69 -10.39 7.39
CA VAL A 166 7.28 -11.62 7.98
C VAL A 166 8.04 -12.42 6.92
N TYR A 167 7.45 -12.62 5.74
CA TYR A 167 8.12 -13.37 4.66
C TYR A 167 9.24 -12.57 4.00
N TRP A 168 9.09 -11.24 3.89
CA TRP A 168 10.19 -10.38 3.47
C TRP A 168 11.41 -10.54 4.39
N LEU A 169 11.21 -10.51 5.71
CA LEU A 169 12.32 -10.70 6.67
C LEU A 169 12.90 -12.12 6.59
N TYR A 170 12.04 -13.14 6.41
CA TYR A 170 12.49 -14.52 6.20
C TYR A 170 13.43 -14.63 5.00
N ASN A 171 13.08 -13.99 3.88
CA ASN A 171 13.90 -14.01 2.68
C ASN A 171 15.28 -13.35 2.87
N ILE A 172 15.43 -12.47 3.85
CA ILE A 172 16.71 -11.83 4.19
C ILE A 172 17.50 -12.67 5.17
N THR A 173 16.85 -13.16 6.23
CA THR A 173 17.56 -13.78 7.38
C THR A 173 17.61 -15.30 7.32
N GLY A 174 16.64 -15.95 6.71
CA GLY A 174 16.46 -17.40 6.74
C GLY A 174 16.00 -17.95 8.10
N ASP A 175 15.54 -17.09 9.01
CA ASP A 175 15.13 -17.49 10.37
C ASP A 175 13.82 -18.27 10.35
N GLU A 176 13.85 -19.58 10.60
CA GLU A 176 12.69 -20.47 10.48
C GLU A 176 11.52 -20.15 11.41
N PHE A 177 11.75 -19.48 12.57
CA PHE A 177 10.65 -19.06 13.44
C PHE A 177 9.68 -18.10 12.73
N LEU A 178 10.11 -17.40 11.68
CA LEU A 178 9.28 -16.52 10.87
C LEU A 178 8.24 -17.32 10.06
N LEU A 179 8.58 -18.53 9.64
CA LEU A 179 7.62 -19.42 8.98
C LEU A 179 6.55 -19.90 9.96
N GLU A 180 6.93 -20.24 11.21
CA GLU A 180 5.99 -20.58 12.28
C GLU A 180 5.07 -19.41 12.60
N LEU A 181 5.63 -18.18 12.69
CA LEU A 181 4.87 -16.97 12.89
C LEU A 181 3.90 -16.72 11.72
N GLY A 182 4.35 -16.91 10.48
CA GLY A 182 3.53 -16.76 9.29
C GLY A 182 2.32 -17.71 9.30
N ASP A 183 2.54 -18.97 9.64
CA ASP A 183 1.46 -19.96 9.80
C ASP A 183 0.48 -19.58 10.92
N LEU A 184 0.96 -18.96 12.01
CA LEU A 184 0.12 -18.48 13.11
C LEU A 184 -0.71 -17.25 12.70
N ILE A 185 -0.10 -16.29 12.04
CA ILE A 185 -0.78 -15.09 11.52
C ILE A 185 -1.88 -15.50 10.55
N HIS A 186 -1.58 -16.35 9.57
CA HIS A 186 -2.57 -16.86 8.63
C HIS A 186 -3.79 -17.48 9.32
N ARG A 187 -3.56 -18.34 10.32
CA ARG A 187 -4.66 -18.96 11.09
C ARG A 187 -5.50 -17.98 11.90
N GLN A 188 -4.94 -16.85 12.28
CA GLN A 188 -5.64 -15.80 13.03
C GLN A 188 -6.21 -14.68 12.16
N THR A 189 -5.80 -14.64 10.91
CA THR A 189 -6.37 -13.71 9.91
C THR A 189 -7.74 -14.21 9.47
N PHE A 190 -8.62 -13.28 9.16
CA PHE A 190 -9.93 -13.55 8.58
C PHE A 190 -9.79 -14.48 7.36
N ASP A 191 -10.64 -15.48 7.23
CA ASP A 191 -10.55 -16.50 6.17
C ASP A 191 -10.86 -15.90 4.78
N TRP A 192 -9.95 -15.09 4.27
CA TRP A 192 -10.08 -14.50 2.94
C TRP A 192 -10.14 -15.56 1.84
N THR A 193 -9.40 -16.67 1.97
CA THR A 193 -9.44 -17.77 0.98
C THR A 193 -10.84 -18.36 0.89
N GLY A 194 -11.44 -18.73 2.01
CA GLY A 194 -12.77 -19.34 2.04
C GLY A 194 -13.85 -18.40 1.54
N ILE A 195 -13.83 -17.15 1.99
CA ILE A 195 -14.81 -16.13 1.60
C ILE A 195 -14.75 -15.79 0.11
N LEU A 196 -13.55 -15.60 -0.44
CA LEU A 196 -13.38 -15.29 -1.86
C LEU A 196 -13.74 -16.51 -2.74
N ALA A 197 -13.35 -17.73 -2.34
CA ALA A 197 -13.72 -18.94 -3.04
C ALA A 197 -15.24 -19.22 -2.98
N GLY A 198 -15.87 -18.95 -1.84
CA GLY A 198 -17.30 -19.13 -1.62
C GLY A 198 -18.19 -18.07 -2.27
N GLY A 199 -17.63 -16.92 -2.64
CA GLY A 199 -18.40 -15.77 -3.12
C GLY A 199 -19.20 -15.07 -2.02
N GLU A 200 -18.84 -15.28 -0.76
CA GLU A 200 -19.60 -14.76 0.40
C GLU A 200 -19.42 -13.24 0.62
N VAL A 201 -18.40 -12.66 0.02
CA VAL A 201 -18.18 -11.21 0.02
C VAL A 201 -19.35 -10.43 -0.61
N ILE A 202 -20.07 -11.06 -1.53
CA ILE A 202 -21.18 -10.45 -2.26
C ILE A 202 -22.51 -10.51 -1.51
N PRO A 203 -22.90 -11.66 -0.88
CA PRO A 203 -24.15 -11.78 -0.13
C PRO A 203 -24.22 -10.95 1.16
N THR A 204 -23.06 -10.59 1.73
CA THR A 204 -22.97 -9.85 3.00
C THR A 204 -22.32 -8.48 2.86
N PRO A 205 -22.72 -7.65 1.86
CA PRO A 205 -21.98 -6.42 1.52
C PRO A 205 -21.92 -5.42 2.69
N PHE A 206 -22.97 -5.31 3.49
CA PHE A 206 -23.06 -4.33 4.58
C PHE A 206 -22.31 -4.72 5.86
N SER A 207 -21.73 -5.91 5.93
CA SER A 207 -20.94 -6.36 7.09
C SER A 207 -19.45 -6.23 6.92
N LEU A 208 -18.97 -6.00 5.70
CA LEU A 208 -17.55 -5.93 5.38
C LEU A 208 -17.15 -4.50 5.02
N HIS A 209 -16.17 -3.97 5.75
CA HIS A 209 -15.60 -2.66 5.47
C HIS A 209 -14.82 -2.68 4.15
N CYS A 210 -15.04 -1.67 3.31
CA CYS A 210 -14.51 -1.64 1.94
C CYS A 210 -12.96 -1.65 1.91
N VAL A 211 -12.31 -0.92 2.79
CA VAL A 211 -10.84 -0.89 2.86
C VAL A 211 -10.28 -2.21 3.36
N ASN A 212 -11.00 -2.92 4.25
CA ASN A 212 -10.56 -4.24 4.71
C ASN A 212 -10.55 -5.27 3.58
N LEU A 213 -11.51 -5.20 2.65
CA LEU A 213 -11.46 -6.03 1.44
C LEU A 213 -10.23 -5.67 0.58
N ALA A 214 -9.96 -4.38 0.38
CA ALA A 214 -8.80 -3.93 -0.40
C ALA A 214 -7.48 -4.42 0.19
N GLN A 215 -7.34 -4.40 1.52
CA GLN A 215 -6.14 -4.86 2.21
C GLN A 215 -6.08 -6.38 2.38
N GLY A 216 -7.21 -7.01 2.68
CA GLY A 216 -7.28 -8.43 2.96
C GLY A 216 -7.17 -9.34 1.73
N ILE A 217 -7.62 -8.85 0.57
CA ILE A 217 -7.66 -9.66 -0.66
C ILE A 217 -6.30 -10.22 -1.09
N LYS A 218 -5.19 -9.59 -0.70
CA LYS A 218 -3.84 -10.08 -0.99
C LYS A 218 -3.40 -11.23 -0.08
N GLU A 219 -4.00 -11.37 1.10
CA GLU A 219 -3.52 -12.33 2.12
C GLU A 219 -3.37 -13.75 1.60
N PRO A 220 -4.34 -14.31 0.85
CA PRO A 220 -4.19 -15.66 0.31
C PRO A 220 -2.98 -15.79 -0.63
N VAL A 221 -2.72 -14.79 -1.47
CA VAL A 221 -1.56 -14.80 -2.38
C VAL A 221 -0.25 -14.62 -1.60
N VAL A 222 -0.23 -13.80 -0.55
CA VAL A 222 0.94 -13.68 0.33
C VAL A 222 1.23 -15.02 1.02
N TYR A 223 0.19 -15.70 1.53
CA TYR A 223 0.35 -17.01 2.15
C TYR A 223 0.71 -18.13 1.15
N TYR A 224 0.35 -17.98 -0.12
CA TYR A 224 0.73 -18.93 -1.17
C TYR A 224 2.24 -19.15 -1.24
N GLN A 225 3.06 -18.15 -0.95
CA GLN A 225 4.53 -18.28 -0.89
C GLN A 225 4.98 -19.37 0.10
N ARG A 226 4.21 -19.60 1.14
CA ARG A 226 4.47 -20.61 2.18
C ARG A 226 3.78 -21.93 1.90
N SER A 227 2.49 -21.89 1.56
CA SER A 227 1.65 -23.09 1.39
C SER A 227 1.93 -23.81 0.08
N ASN A 228 2.31 -23.06 -0.96
CA ASN A 228 2.41 -23.52 -2.35
C ASN A 228 1.09 -24.17 -2.86
N ASP A 229 -0.06 -23.81 -2.23
CA ASP A 229 -1.38 -24.30 -2.63
C ASP A 229 -2.01 -23.32 -3.63
N PRO A 230 -2.20 -23.71 -4.90
CA PRO A 230 -2.77 -22.84 -5.92
C PRO A 230 -4.23 -22.43 -5.63
N ALA A 231 -4.90 -23.10 -4.70
CA ALA A 231 -6.27 -22.74 -4.28
C ALA A 231 -6.34 -21.30 -3.74
N HIS A 232 -5.30 -20.83 -3.06
CA HIS A 232 -5.22 -19.45 -2.56
C HIS A 232 -5.27 -18.42 -3.70
N VAL A 233 -4.46 -18.61 -4.74
CA VAL A 233 -4.44 -17.72 -5.91
C VAL A 233 -5.75 -17.82 -6.69
N ALA A 234 -6.30 -19.03 -6.84
CA ALA A 234 -7.58 -19.25 -7.52
C ALA A 234 -8.74 -18.56 -6.80
N ALA A 235 -8.77 -18.59 -5.46
CA ALA A 235 -9.77 -17.89 -4.65
C ALA A 235 -9.76 -16.38 -4.91
N VAL A 236 -8.57 -15.78 -4.92
CA VAL A 236 -8.40 -14.34 -5.18
C VAL A 236 -8.87 -13.97 -6.60
N LYS A 237 -8.51 -14.75 -7.61
CA LYS A 237 -8.97 -14.50 -8.99
C LYS A 237 -10.48 -14.57 -9.10
N LYS A 238 -11.10 -15.58 -8.49
CA LYS A 238 -12.57 -15.69 -8.41
C LYS A 238 -13.17 -14.50 -7.69
N GLY A 239 -12.57 -14.09 -6.56
CA GLY A 239 -13.00 -12.91 -5.82
C GLY A 239 -13.01 -11.65 -6.68
N PHE A 240 -11.98 -11.41 -7.49
CA PHE A 240 -11.95 -10.28 -8.42
C PHE A 240 -12.99 -10.38 -9.53
N GLU A 241 -13.28 -11.59 -10.04
CA GLU A 241 -14.36 -11.80 -11.01
C GLU A 241 -15.72 -11.44 -10.42
N ASP A 242 -16.00 -11.91 -9.20
CA ASP A 242 -17.24 -11.65 -8.49
C ASP A 242 -17.38 -10.16 -8.13
N ILE A 243 -16.34 -9.54 -7.59
CA ILE A 243 -16.30 -8.10 -7.29
C ILE A 243 -16.62 -7.30 -8.55
N ARG A 244 -15.92 -7.57 -9.66
CA ARG A 244 -16.16 -6.88 -10.94
C ARG A 244 -17.61 -7.03 -11.41
N ARG A 245 -18.16 -8.23 -11.28
CA ARG A 245 -19.50 -8.55 -11.79
C ARG A 245 -20.61 -7.91 -10.98
N TYR A 246 -20.49 -7.86 -9.65
CA TYR A 246 -21.61 -7.55 -8.76
C TYR A 246 -21.52 -6.18 -8.12
N ILE A 247 -20.33 -5.68 -7.81
CA ILE A 247 -20.09 -4.43 -7.10
C ILE A 247 -19.05 -3.53 -7.75
N GLY A 248 -18.41 -3.98 -8.85
CA GLY A 248 -17.31 -3.26 -9.49
C GLY A 248 -17.74 -1.97 -10.18
N LEU A 249 -16.87 -0.99 -10.13
CA LEU A 249 -17.04 0.33 -10.75
C LEU A 249 -16.11 0.47 -11.97
N PRO A 250 -16.44 1.36 -12.94
CA PRO A 250 -15.59 1.57 -14.12
C PRO A 250 -14.16 2.02 -13.80
N THR A 251 -13.94 2.65 -12.66
CA THR A 251 -12.63 3.11 -12.19
C THR A 251 -11.67 1.97 -11.81
N GLY A 252 -12.15 0.73 -11.75
CA GLY A 252 -11.39 -0.42 -11.27
C GLY A 252 -11.60 -0.72 -9.78
N LEU A 253 -12.26 0.17 -9.05
CA LEU A 253 -12.69 -0.06 -7.67
C LEU A 253 -14.07 -0.71 -7.60
N TYR A 254 -14.63 -0.76 -6.43
CA TYR A 254 -15.96 -1.26 -6.11
C TYR A 254 -16.71 -0.28 -5.20
N GLY A 255 -18.03 -0.45 -5.13
CA GLY A 255 -18.86 0.36 -4.27
C GLY A 255 -18.61 0.07 -2.79
N GLY A 256 -18.29 1.12 -2.04
CA GLY A 256 -18.01 1.06 -0.62
C GLY A 256 -17.88 2.46 -0.03
N ASP A 257 -18.87 2.82 0.79
CA ASP A 257 -18.90 4.03 1.60
C ASP A 257 -18.90 3.62 3.09
N GLU A 258 -17.75 3.16 3.58
CA GLU A 258 -17.42 2.35 4.74
C GLU A 258 -17.73 0.87 4.50
N ALA A 259 -18.99 0.46 4.47
CA ALA A 259 -19.37 -0.91 4.12
C ALA A 259 -19.50 -1.10 2.60
N LEU A 260 -19.32 -2.35 2.17
CA LEU A 260 -19.56 -2.72 0.78
C LEU A 260 -21.04 -2.55 0.42
N HIS A 261 -21.28 -2.11 -0.80
CA HIS A 261 -22.61 -2.06 -1.40
C HIS A 261 -22.55 -2.36 -2.90
N GLY A 262 -23.67 -2.30 -3.59
CA GLY A 262 -23.75 -2.56 -5.04
C GLY A 262 -23.05 -1.51 -5.89
N ALA A 263 -23.02 -1.72 -7.20
CA ALA A 263 -22.38 -0.85 -8.19
C ALA A 263 -23.20 0.40 -8.56
N ALA A 264 -24.06 0.90 -7.66
CA ALA A 264 -24.85 2.09 -7.93
C ALA A 264 -23.94 3.32 -8.12
N PRO A 265 -24.07 4.06 -9.24
CA PRO A 265 -23.13 5.14 -9.56
C PRO A 265 -23.27 6.38 -8.67
N THR A 266 -24.30 6.41 -7.82
CA THR A 266 -24.57 7.49 -6.86
C THR A 266 -24.07 7.18 -5.46
N GLN A 267 -23.52 5.97 -5.23
CA GLN A 267 -22.87 5.59 -3.98
C GLN A 267 -21.37 5.88 -4.01
N GLY A 268 -20.75 5.89 -2.84
CA GLY A 268 -19.35 6.27 -2.70
C GLY A 268 -18.37 5.14 -2.98
N SER A 269 -17.14 5.52 -3.25
CA SER A 269 -15.96 4.65 -3.19
C SER A 269 -14.85 5.39 -2.46
N GLU A 270 -14.38 4.84 -1.36
CA GLU A 270 -13.47 5.50 -0.42
C GLU A 270 -12.04 5.60 -0.99
N LEU A 271 -11.37 6.72 -0.72
CA LEU A 271 -9.98 6.95 -1.17
C LEU A 271 -9.00 5.92 -0.59
N CYS A 272 -9.17 5.53 0.69
CA CYS A 272 -8.32 4.47 1.26
C CYS A 272 -8.43 3.16 0.48
N THR A 273 -9.63 2.82 -0.02
CA THR A 273 -9.82 1.63 -0.87
C THR A 273 -8.95 1.69 -2.12
N ALA A 274 -8.80 2.87 -2.74
CA ALA A 274 -7.97 3.01 -3.94
C ALA A 274 -6.49 2.70 -3.65
N VAL A 275 -5.90 3.35 -2.65
CA VAL A 275 -4.46 3.20 -2.36
C VAL A 275 -4.12 1.83 -1.79
N GLU A 276 -5.00 1.25 -0.98
CA GLU A 276 -4.79 -0.09 -0.42
C GLU A 276 -5.02 -1.21 -1.46
N MET A 277 -5.95 -1.01 -2.39
CA MET A 277 -6.11 -1.93 -3.52
C MET A 277 -4.89 -1.89 -4.43
N MET A 278 -4.34 -0.70 -4.70
CA MET A 278 -3.10 -0.58 -5.49
C MET A 278 -1.97 -1.36 -4.83
N TYR A 279 -1.72 -1.15 -3.54
CA TYR A 279 -0.68 -1.88 -2.81
C TYR A 279 -0.91 -3.40 -2.84
N SER A 280 -2.15 -3.85 -2.66
CA SER A 280 -2.48 -5.28 -2.74
C SER A 280 -2.23 -5.87 -4.12
N LEU A 281 -2.52 -5.13 -5.19
CA LEU A 281 -2.27 -5.56 -6.56
C LEU A 281 -0.77 -5.60 -6.89
N GLU A 282 0.01 -4.67 -6.34
CA GLU A 282 1.48 -4.63 -6.44
C GLU A 282 2.09 -5.89 -5.81
N GLU A 283 1.74 -6.21 -4.58
CA GLU A 283 2.19 -7.41 -3.87
C GLU A 283 1.81 -8.71 -4.63
N MET A 284 0.57 -8.79 -5.09
CA MET A 284 0.11 -9.98 -5.82
C MET A 284 0.80 -10.12 -7.18
N ALA A 285 1.08 -9.03 -7.88
CA ALA A 285 1.85 -9.03 -9.13
C ALA A 285 3.30 -9.46 -8.90
N GLU A 286 3.94 -8.98 -7.82
CA GLU A 286 5.29 -9.37 -7.43
C GLU A 286 5.39 -10.88 -7.15
N ILE A 287 4.48 -11.42 -6.33
CA ILE A 287 4.50 -12.82 -5.91
C ILE A 287 4.21 -13.78 -7.06
N THR A 288 3.25 -13.45 -7.92
CA THR A 288 2.74 -14.37 -8.93
C THR A 288 3.29 -14.15 -10.34
N GLY A 289 3.72 -12.92 -10.64
CA GLY A 289 4.01 -12.50 -12.01
C GLY A 289 2.77 -12.45 -12.91
N ASP A 290 1.56 -12.53 -12.35
CA ASP A 290 0.32 -12.55 -13.13
C ASP A 290 -0.06 -11.16 -13.61
N VAL A 291 -0.06 -10.98 -14.91
CA VAL A 291 -0.35 -9.70 -15.57
C VAL A 291 -1.76 -9.16 -15.30
N GLN A 292 -2.72 -10.01 -14.89
CA GLN A 292 -4.07 -9.56 -14.56
C GLN A 292 -4.07 -8.60 -13.36
N PHE A 293 -3.17 -8.78 -12.40
CA PHE A 293 -3.03 -7.86 -11.27
C PHE A 293 -2.46 -6.51 -11.71
N ALA A 294 -1.49 -6.51 -12.62
CA ALA A 294 -0.94 -5.29 -13.21
C ALA A 294 -1.96 -4.55 -14.10
N ASP A 295 -2.79 -5.27 -14.86
CA ASP A 295 -3.89 -4.67 -15.64
C ASP A 295 -4.92 -3.99 -14.73
N HIS A 296 -5.21 -4.59 -13.58
CA HIS A 296 -6.14 -4.01 -12.60
C HIS A 296 -5.50 -2.82 -11.88
N LEU A 297 -4.22 -2.94 -11.47
CA LEU A 297 -3.45 -1.84 -10.85
C LEU A 297 -3.46 -0.60 -11.74
N GLU A 298 -3.18 -0.77 -13.03
CA GLU A 298 -3.20 0.32 -14.00
C GLU A 298 -4.57 1.00 -14.08
N ARG A 299 -5.65 0.23 -14.05
CA ARG A 299 -7.01 0.78 -14.07
C ARG A 299 -7.30 1.64 -12.84
N VAL A 300 -6.94 1.19 -11.66
CA VAL A 300 -7.13 1.94 -10.41
C VAL A 300 -6.23 3.18 -10.38
N ALA A 301 -4.95 3.02 -10.72
CA ALA A 301 -3.96 4.09 -10.70
C ALA A 301 -4.30 5.25 -11.65
N PHE A 302 -4.83 4.94 -12.85
CA PHE A 302 -5.09 5.98 -13.86
C PHE A 302 -6.53 6.50 -13.86
N ASN A 303 -7.46 5.85 -13.16
CA ASN A 303 -8.87 6.28 -13.17
C ASN A 303 -9.40 6.64 -11.78
N ALA A 304 -9.10 5.86 -10.74
CA ALA A 304 -9.63 6.10 -9.41
C ALA A 304 -8.77 7.10 -8.62
N LEU A 305 -7.46 6.86 -8.54
CA LEU A 305 -6.57 7.66 -7.69
C LEU A 305 -6.49 9.14 -8.09
N PRO A 306 -6.36 9.52 -9.38
CA PRO A 306 -6.18 10.92 -9.76
C PRO A 306 -7.37 11.81 -9.44
N THR A 307 -8.58 11.24 -9.42
CA THR A 307 -9.81 12.01 -9.23
C THR A 307 -10.12 12.33 -7.77
N GLN A 308 -9.36 11.77 -6.84
CA GLN A 308 -9.61 11.91 -5.40
C GLN A 308 -8.75 12.98 -4.71
N ALA A 309 -7.87 13.63 -5.45
CA ALA A 309 -7.09 14.77 -4.97
C ALA A 309 -7.16 15.91 -5.97
N THR A 310 -6.94 17.14 -5.50
CA THR A 310 -6.78 18.32 -6.37
C THR A 310 -5.49 18.24 -7.17
N ASP A 311 -5.39 19.01 -8.26
CA ASP A 311 -4.18 19.09 -9.09
C ASP A 311 -2.94 19.55 -8.30
N ALA A 312 -3.13 20.40 -7.30
CA ALA A 312 -2.07 20.87 -6.40
C ALA A 312 -1.76 19.89 -5.26
N TYR A 313 -2.54 18.80 -5.13
CA TYR A 313 -2.45 17.84 -4.05
C TYR A 313 -2.60 18.45 -2.64
N ASP A 314 -3.39 19.53 -2.54
CA ASP A 314 -3.61 20.29 -1.31
C ASP A 314 -4.95 20.00 -0.64
N ALA A 315 -5.81 19.23 -1.29
CA ALA A 315 -7.09 18.76 -0.77
C ALA A 315 -7.44 17.40 -1.38
N ARG A 316 -8.24 16.63 -0.66
CA ARG A 316 -8.70 15.32 -1.11
C ARG A 316 -10.21 15.19 -0.93
N GLN A 317 -10.83 14.29 -1.69
CA GLN A 317 -12.20 13.83 -1.54
C GLN A 317 -12.23 12.52 -0.76
N TYR A 318 -13.17 12.34 0.18
CA TYR A 318 -13.28 11.10 0.94
C TYR A 318 -13.90 9.98 0.11
N TYR A 319 -15.12 10.22 -0.40
CA TYR A 319 -15.76 9.32 -1.37
C TYR A 319 -15.79 9.95 -2.75
N GLN A 320 -15.34 9.22 -3.75
CA GLN A 320 -15.64 9.54 -5.15
C GLN A 320 -16.95 8.85 -5.57
N GLN A 321 -17.63 9.42 -6.53
CA GLN A 321 -18.78 8.82 -7.20
C GLN A 321 -18.51 8.77 -8.71
N VAL A 322 -18.75 7.62 -9.34
CA VAL A 322 -18.50 7.46 -10.79
C VAL A 322 -19.42 8.31 -11.65
N ASN A 323 -20.53 8.77 -11.11
CA ASN A 323 -21.47 9.69 -11.77
C ASN A 323 -21.66 10.96 -10.93
N GLN A 324 -20.56 11.59 -10.54
CA GLN A 324 -20.57 12.80 -9.73
C GLN A 324 -20.87 14.02 -10.60
N VAL A 325 -22.08 14.55 -10.51
CA VAL A 325 -22.52 15.72 -11.27
C VAL A 325 -22.11 17.02 -10.59
N MET A 326 -22.18 17.08 -9.27
CA MET A 326 -21.84 18.25 -8.47
C MET A 326 -21.15 17.87 -7.17
N ILE A 327 -20.26 18.74 -6.72
CA ILE A 327 -19.65 18.70 -5.39
C ILE A 327 -20.46 19.63 -4.50
N THR A 328 -21.17 19.07 -3.52
CA THR A 328 -22.05 19.82 -2.62
C THR A 328 -21.93 19.35 -1.20
N ASP A 329 -22.02 20.26 -0.25
CA ASP A 329 -22.23 19.97 1.16
C ASP A 329 -23.67 19.53 1.35
N HIS A 330 -23.88 18.20 1.41
CA HIS A 330 -25.20 17.62 1.55
C HIS A 330 -25.08 16.16 1.97
N ARG A 331 -25.90 15.75 2.95
CA ARG A 331 -26.03 14.33 3.32
C ARG A 331 -26.61 13.53 2.15
N ARG A 332 -25.94 12.43 1.84
CA ARG A 332 -26.33 11.48 0.80
C ARG A 332 -26.74 10.15 1.42
N ASN A 333 -27.29 9.29 0.61
CA ASN A 333 -27.63 7.93 1.03
C ASN A 333 -26.39 7.02 1.00
N PHE A 334 -25.35 7.43 1.76
CA PHE A 334 -24.18 6.60 2.04
C PHE A 334 -24.45 5.74 3.26
N GLU A 335 -23.80 4.59 3.36
CA GLU A 335 -23.87 3.75 4.56
C GLU A 335 -23.39 4.54 5.77
N GLN A 336 -22.31 5.28 5.61
CA GLN A 336 -21.86 6.24 6.59
C GLN A 336 -21.62 7.61 5.94
N SER A 337 -22.32 8.63 6.42
CA SER A 337 -22.16 10.01 5.96
C SER A 337 -21.61 10.87 7.07
N HIS A 338 -20.51 11.58 6.79
CA HIS A 338 -19.79 12.42 7.72
C HIS A 338 -20.27 13.88 7.59
N ASP A 339 -21.45 14.15 8.14
CA ASP A 339 -22.09 15.48 8.13
C ASP A 339 -22.32 16.07 6.73
N GLY A 340 -22.33 15.23 5.68
CA GLY A 340 -22.56 15.65 4.31
C GLY A 340 -21.32 16.15 3.57
N THR A 341 -20.15 16.10 4.20
CA THR A 341 -18.90 16.62 3.62
C THR A 341 -18.13 15.62 2.78
N ASP A 342 -18.61 14.38 2.68
CA ASP A 342 -17.91 13.22 2.15
C ASP A 342 -17.37 13.37 0.72
N ILE A 343 -18.05 14.14 -0.12
CA ILE A 343 -17.62 14.39 -1.51
C ILE A 343 -16.98 15.77 -1.70
N LEU A 344 -16.80 16.55 -0.64
CA LEU A 344 -16.07 17.82 -0.73
C LEU A 344 -14.57 17.58 -0.80
N TYR A 345 -13.87 18.40 -1.57
CA TYR A 345 -12.41 18.46 -1.48
C TYR A 345 -12.01 19.31 -0.28
N GLY A 346 -11.23 18.74 0.60
CA GLY A 346 -10.76 19.39 1.83
C GLY A 346 -9.74 18.54 2.57
N LEU A 347 -9.18 19.09 3.64
CA LEU A 347 -8.21 18.37 4.48
C LEU A 347 -8.89 17.30 5.34
N LEU A 348 -10.02 17.64 5.99
CA LEU A 348 -10.70 16.77 6.96
C LEU A 348 -12.16 16.49 6.59
N THR A 349 -12.56 16.71 5.35
CA THR A 349 -13.90 16.36 4.85
C THR A 349 -14.09 14.84 4.85
N GLY A 350 -15.29 14.38 5.17
CA GLY A 350 -15.51 12.97 5.46
C GLY A 350 -14.76 12.54 6.72
N TYR A 351 -13.96 11.47 6.65
CA TYR A 351 -13.15 11.01 7.77
C TYR A 351 -11.64 11.15 7.52
N ALA A 352 -10.86 11.30 8.61
CA ALA A 352 -9.46 11.71 8.52
C ALA A 352 -8.47 10.59 8.14
N CYS A 353 -8.91 9.30 8.10
CA CYS A 353 -8.03 8.20 7.72
C CYS A 353 -7.42 8.40 6.32
N CYS A 354 -8.24 8.80 5.35
CA CYS A 354 -7.79 9.04 3.98
C CYS A 354 -6.80 10.19 3.86
N THR A 355 -6.92 11.22 4.71
CA THR A 355 -5.93 12.32 4.77
C THR A 355 -4.54 11.82 5.12
N SER A 356 -4.46 10.75 5.90
CA SER A 356 -3.20 10.14 6.31
C SER A 356 -2.73 9.06 5.33
N ASN A 357 -3.66 8.31 4.72
CA ASN A 357 -3.34 7.11 3.94
C ASN A 357 -3.11 7.38 2.43
N MET A 358 -3.66 8.45 1.88
CA MET A 358 -3.60 8.72 0.43
C MET A 358 -2.18 8.81 -0.14
N HIS A 359 -1.21 9.11 0.70
CA HIS A 359 0.15 9.47 0.31
C HIS A 359 0.95 8.33 -0.31
N GLN A 360 0.59 7.08 -0.02
CA GLN A 360 1.30 5.90 -0.49
C GLN A 360 1.05 5.56 -1.97
N GLY A 361 -0.07 6.01 -2.56
CA GLY A 361 -0.52 5.57 -3.88
C GLY A 361 0.53 5.74 -4.98
N TRP A 362 0.92 6.97 -5.32
CA TRP A 362 1.90 7.20 -6.39
C TRP A 362 3.32 6.75 -6.06
N PRO A 363 3.86 6.94 -4.83
CA PRO A 363 5.19 6.46 -4.51
C PRO A 363 5.32 4.95 -4.63
N LYS A 364 4.39 4.16 -4.07
CA LYS A 364 4.42 2.70 -4.19
C LYS A 364 4.18 2.22 -5.61
N PHE A 365 3.25 2.85 -6.34
CA PHE A 365 3.10 2.61 -7.77
C PHE A 365 4.43 2.78 -8.51
N THR A 366 5.18 3.84 -8.20
CA THR A 366 6.49 4.10 -8.82
C THR A 366 7.53 3.02 -8.47
N GLN A 367 7.50 2.49 -7.26
CA GLN A 367 8.40 1.40 -6.84
C GLN A 367 8.11 0.09 -7.57
N ASN A 368 6.86 -0.11 -8.01
CA ASN A 368 6.35 -1.37 -8.56
C ASN A 368 6.13 -1.35 -10.09
N LEU A 369 6.82 -0.47 -10.81
CA LEU A 369 6.79 -0.45 -12.29
C LEU A 369 7.54 -1.65 -12.89
N TRP A 370 8.64 -2.06 -12.24
CA TRP A 370 9.55 -3.09 -12.69
C TRP A 370 9.86 -4.09 -11.58
N TYR A 371 9.99 -5.35 -11.96
CA TYR A 371 10.37 -6.43 -11.05
C TYR A 371 11.58 -7.20 -11.56
N ALA A 372 12.42 -7.67 -10.64
CA ALA A 372 13.43 -8.66 -10.94
C ALA A 372 12.77 -10.03 -11.13
N THR A 373 13.32 -10.85 -12.02
CA THR A 373 12.81 -12.20 -12.26
C THR A 373 13.80 -13.26 -11.74
N HIS A 374 13.29 -14.41 -11.31
CA HIS A 374 14.08 -15.49 -10.70
C HIS A 374 15.20 -16.03 -11.61
N ASP A 375 15.08 -15.83 -12.91
CA ASP A 375 16.08 -16.25 -13.92
C ASP A 375 17.10 -15.14 -14.24
N GLY A 376 17.23 -14.14 -13.36
CA GLY A 376 18.22 -13.06 -13.47
C GLY A 376 17.88 -12.01 -14.54
N GLY A 377 16.62 -11.89 -14.89
CA GLY A 377 16.09 -10.89 -15.82
C GLY A 377 15.27 -9.80 -15.13
N LEU A 378 14.55 -9.04 -15.94
CA LEU A 378 13.65 -7.96 -15.52
C LEU A 378 12.29 -8.07 -16.20
N ALA A 379 11.25 -7.60 -15.52
CA ALA A 379 9.89 -7.50 -16.06
C ALA A 379 9.35 -6.08 -15.90
N ALA A 380 8.94 -5.45 -17.00
CA ALA A 380 8.15 -4.23 -17.02
C ALA A 380 6.69 -4.60 -16.85
N MET A 381 6.12 -4.35 -15.64
CA MET A 381 4.75 -4.75 -15.33
C MET A 381 3.75 -3.61 -15.50
N VAL A 382 4.16 -2.38 -15.24
CA VAL A 382 3.32 -1.19 -15.49
C VAL A 382 4.18 -0.13 -16.19
N TYR A 383 3.67 0.39 -17.30
CA TYR A 383 4.43 1.34 -18.11
C TYR A 383 4.26 2.77 -17.61
N SER A 384 5.40 3.43 -17.41
CA SER A 384 5.46 4.84 -17.03
C SER A 384 6.86 5.40 -17.28
N PRO A 385 7.02 6.69 -17.59
CA PRO A 385 8.34 7.23 -17.85
C PRO A 385 9.25 7.10 -16.63
N CYS A 386 10.31 6.29 -16.75
CA CYS A 386 11.22 6.03 -15.64
C CYS A 386 12.63 5.61 -16.10
N ASN A 387 13.55 5.55 -15.15
CA ASN A 387 14.81 4.86 -15.29
C ASN A 387 14.90 3.78 -14.20
N VAL A 388 15.23 2.57 -14.57
CA VAL A 388 15.51 1.48 -13.64
C VAL A 388 16.97 1.05 -13.77
N THR A 389 17.63 0.87 -12.63
CA THR A 389 18.99 0.33 -12.58
C THR A 389 18.96 -0.96 -11.78
N ALA A 390 19.47 -2.04 -12.37
CA ALA A 390 19.43 -3.36 -11.74
C ALA A 390 20.69 -4.17 -12.09
N GLU A 391 20.93 -5.22 -11.32
CA GLU A 391 21.90 -6.25 -11.64
C GLU A 391 21.19 -7.42 -12.35
N VAL A 392 21.69 -7.79 -13.54
CA VAL A 392 21.18 -8.87 -14.39
C VAL A 392 22.30 -9.82 -14.78
N ALA A 393 21.96 -10.94 -15.39
CA ALA A 393 22.94 -11.88 -15.96
C ALA A 393 24.10 -12.23 -15.01
N GLY A 394 23.78 -12.45 -13.70
CA GLY A 394 24.79 -12.85 -12.72
C GLY A 394 25.73 -11.75 -12.23
N GLY A 395 25.27 -10.50 -12.22
CA GLY A 395 25.98 -9.38 -11.62
C GLY A 395 26.37 -8.26 -12.59
N VAL A 396 25.80 -8.25 -13.78
CA VAL A 396 25.99 -7.15 -14.73
C VAL A 396 25.01 -6.03 -14.42
N ARG A 397 25.50 -4.86 -14.08
CA ARG A 397 24.68 -3.68 -13.83
C ARG A 397 24.21 -3.05 -15.15
N VAL A 398 22.92 -2.89 -15.28
CA VAL A 398 22.27 -2.23 -16.43
C VAL A 398 21.38 -1.10 -15.96
N THR A 399 21.25 -0.06 -16.79
CA THR A 399 20.25 0.98 -16.67
C THR A 399 19.33 0.92 -17.89
N ILE A 400 18.03 0.80 -17.66
CA ILE A 400 16.99 0.86 -18.67
C ILE A 400 16.23 2.18 -18.51
N ALA A 401 16.24 3.00 -19.55
CA ALA A 401 15.42 4.20 -19.61
C ALA A 401 14.14 3.87 -20.41
N GLU A 402 13.00 3.98 -19.75
CA GLU A 402 11.69 3.85 -20.34
C GLU A 402 11.18 5.23 -20.74
N ARG A 403 11.13 5.46 -22.05
CA ARG A 403 10.71 6.74 -22.67
C ARG A 403 9.31 6.56 -23.25
N THR A 404 8.34 7.17 -22.63
CA THR A 404 6.93 7.06 -23.02
C THR A 404 6.12 8.23 -22.48
N GLN A 405 4.95 8.47 -23.07
CA GLN A 405 3.89 9.29 -22.54
C GLN A 405 2.69 8.43 -22.06
N TYR A 406 2.88 7.11 -21.99
CA TYR A 406 1.84 6.21 -21.50
C TYR A 406 1.31 6.67 -20.11
N PRO A 407 -0.01 6.68 -19.88
CA PRO A 407 -1.12 6.15 -20.69
C PRO A 407 -1.68 7.11 -21.75
N PHE A 408 -1.05 8.26 -22.02
CA PHE A 408 -1.53 9.27 -22.96
C PHE A 408 -1.06 9.00 -24.41
N ASP A 409 -0.10 8.11 -24.60
CA ASP A 409 0.42 7.61 -25.87
C ASP A 409 0.71 6.11 -25.73
N GLU A 410 0.57 5.35 -26.81
CA GLU A 410 0.75 3.90 -26.85
C GLU A 410 2.19 3.45 -27.16
N GLN A 411 3.09 4.39 -27.47
CA GLN A 411 4.49 4.08 -27.78
C GLN A 411 5.34 4.03 -26.50
N ILE A 412 6.10 2.93 -26.38
CA ILE A 412 7.04 2.73 -25.27
C ILE A 412 8.40 2.39 -25.88
N ARG A 413 9.41 3.20 -25.56
CA ARG A 413 10.79 3.00 -26.03
C ARG A 413 11.69 2.66 -24.84
N PHE A 414 12.42 1.58 -24.95
CA PHE A 414 13.43 1.17 -23.99
C PHE A 414 14.83 1.44 -24.51
N GLU A 415 15.61 2.20 -23.74
CA GLU A 415 17.03 2.46 -24.01
C GLU A 415 17.85 1.73 -22.95
N ILE A 416 18.53 0.65 -23.34
CA ILE A 416 19.28 -0.22 -22.43
C ILE A 416 20.76 0.13 -22.50
N ARG A 417 21.36 0.42 -21.35
CA ARG A 417 22.78 0.71 -21.22
C ARG A 417 23.41 -0.24 -20.19
N ILE A 418 24.56 -0.81 -20.55
CA ILE A 418 25.39 -1.55 -19.60
C ILE A 418 26.27 -0.55 -18.84
N ASP A 419 26.21 -0.62 -17.52
CA ASP A 419 26.99 0.27 -16.65
C ASP A 419 28.38 -0.32 -16.40
N GLY A 420 29.40 0.50 -16.68
CA GLY A 420 30.80 0.13 -16.47
C GLY A 420 31.58 -0.19 -17.75
N ARG A 421 32.93 -0.20 -17.61
CA ARG A 421 33.83 -0.33 -18.78
C ARG A 421 34.31 -1.76 -19.06
N LYS A 422 34.06 -2.70 -18.14
CA LYS A 422 34.66 -4.05 -18.21
C LYS A 422 33.80 -5.05 -19.02
N VAL A 423 32.49 -4.90 -19.02
CA VAL A 423 31.54 -5.77 -19.72
C VAL A 423 30.96 -5.01 -20.91
N LYS A 424 31.01 -5.60 -22.10
CA LYS A 424 30.52 -4.98 -23.32
C LYS A 424 29.18 -5.53 -23.79
N THR A 425 28.80 -6.71 -23.33
CA THR A 425 27.55 -7.39 -23.68
C THR A 425 26.99 -8.07 -22.45
N ALA A 426 25.66 -8.08 -22.33
CA ALA A 426 24.92 -8.86 -21.35
C ALA A 426 23.76 -9.53 -22.04
N GLU A 427 23.48 -10.77 -21.65
CA GLU A 427 22.32 -11.52 -22.12
C GLU A 427 21.44 -11.83 -20.90
N PHE A 428 20.20 -11.34 -20.90
CA PHE A 428 19.25 -11.55 -19.81
C PHE A 428 17.83 -11.52 -20.33
N PRO A 429 16.88 -12.22 -19.66
CA PRO A 429 15.47 -12.13 -20.00
C PRO A 429 14.92 -10.73 -19.72
N LEU A 430 14.27 -10.15 -20.72
CA LEU A 430 13.47 -8.92 -20.57
C LEU A 430 12.02 -9.24 -20.91
N ARG A 431 11.16 -9.18 -19.91
CA ARG A 431 9.73 -9.43 -20.07
C ARG A 431 8.97 -8.12 -20.14
N LEU A 432 8.13 -8.00 -21.15
CA LEU A 432 7.28 -6.83 -21.37
C LEU A 432 5.82 -7.28 -21.26
N ARG A 433 5.06 -6.67 -20.37
CA ARG A 433 3.64 -6.95 -20.28
C ARG A 433 2.91 -6.46 -21.53
N ILE A 434 2.04 -7.26 -22.07
CA ILE A 434 1.03 -6.82 -23.03
C ILE A 434 -0.26 -6.63 -22.25
N PRO A 435 -0.77 -5.38 -22.11
CA PRO A 435 -2.02 -5.12 -21.39
C PRO A 435 -3.16 -5.95 -21.98
N GLY A 436 -4.03 -6.49 -21.12
CA GLY A 436 -5.13 -7.36 -21.56
C GLY A 436 -6.14 -6.70 -22.49
N TRP A 437 -6.17 -5.38 -22.57
CA TRP A 437 -6.99 -4.60 -23.50
C TRP A 437 -6.28 -4.35 -24.87
N CYS A 438 -4.98 -4.61 -24.95
CA CYS A 438 -4.18 -4.29 -26.13
C CYS A 438 -4.21 -5.44 -27.14
N GLU A 439 -4.78 -5.19 -28.32
CA GLU A 439 -4.73 -6.11 -29.46
C GLU A 439 -3.65 -5.67 -30.46
N GLY A 440 -2.84 -6.62 -30.91
CA GLY A 440 -1.86 -6.36 -31.97
C GLY A 440 -0.59 -5.61 -31.52
N ALA A 441 -0.15 -5.76 -30.28
CA ALA A 441 1.13 -5.23 -29.81
C ALA A 441 2.29 -5.74 -30.66
N THR A 442 3.21 -4.85 -31.01
CA THR A 442 4.42 -5.18 -31.81
C THR A 442 5.67 -4.71 -31.08
N VAL A 443 6.75 -5.46 -31.24
CA VAL A 443 8.10 -5.08 -30.79
C VAL A 443 8.98 -4.89 -32.02
N ALA A 444 9.66 -3.74 -32.15
CA ALA A 444 10.53 -3.40 -33.27
C ALA A 444 11.96 -3.13 -32.81
#